data_211ca573d13fc99cd2afbb36a857e256
#
_entry.id   211ca573d13fc99cd2afbb36a857e256
#
_cell.length_a   1.000
_cell.length_b   1.000
_cell.length_c   1.000
_cell.angle_alpha   90.00
_cell.angle_beta   90.00
_cell.angle_gamma   90.00
#
_symmetry.space_group_name_H-M   'P 1'
#
loop_
_entity.id
_entity.type
_entity.pdbx_description
1 polymer ?
#
loop_
_entity_poly.entity_id
_entity_poly.type
_entity_poly.pdbx_seq_one_letter_code
_entity_poly.pdbx_strand_id
1 'polypeptide(L)'
;MMNKAKKQEYIKEMTTQFDNSEAVIVAHYQGLTMTQLDDLRNRMREHGIQFKITKNRITKLALEKTRCKDLVDLFKGPTAVALSKDAITSAKILTKFSKENENLKILGGIMGSDILDVAGVQNVATLPTLDEARAQIVGILRSPAQKIASILLAPASKIAILALEKSKK
;
A
#
# COMPACT_ATOMS: atom_id res chain seq x y z
N MET A 1 27.64 -15.43 -12.02
CA MET A 1 27.68 -13.98 -12.36
C MET A 1 26.73 -13.71 -13.53
N MET A 2 25.92 -12.65 -13.49
CA MET A 2 25.06 -12.27 -14.63
C MET A 2 25.91 -11.78 -15.79
N ASN A 3 25.70 -12.35 -16.99
CA ASN A 3 26.37 -11.97 -18.22
C ASN A 3 25.92 -10.55 -18.67
N LYS A 4 26.73 -9.82 -19.45
CA LYS A 4 26.46 -8.44 -19.88
C LYS A 4 25.10 -8.31 -20.60
N ALA A 5 24.77 -9.28 -21.46
CA ALA A 5 23.48 -9.34 -22.17
C ALA A 5 22.30 -9.45 -21.20
N LYS A 6 22.34 -10.38 -20.22
CA LYS A 6 21.29 -10.56 -19.21
C LYS A 6 21.10 -9.32 -18.32
N LYS A 7 22.18 -8.53 -18.09
CA LYS A 7 22.04 -7.25 -17.36
C LYS A 7 21.29 -6.20 -18.17
N GLN A 8 21.52 -6.14 -19.47
CA GLN A 8 20.82 -5.21 -20.35
C GLN A 8 19.34 -5.56 -20.52
N GLU A 9 19.01 -6.86 -20.63
CA GLU A 9 17.64 -7.35 -20.66
C GLU A 9 16.92 -7.01 -19.34
N TYR A 10 17.55 -7.26 -18.21
CA TYR A 10 16.98 -6.93 -16.90
C TYR A 10 16.76 -5.42 -16.70
N ILE A 11 17.68 -4.57 -17.19
CA ILE A 11 17.49 -3.12 -17.18
C ILE A 11 16.27 -2.73 -18.01
N LYS A 12 16.13 -3.28 -19.22
CA LYS A 12 14.97 -3.00 -20.09
C LYS A 12 13.65 -3.45 -19.43
N GLU A 13 13.65 -4.65 -18.86
CA GLU A 13 12.49 -5.18 -18.15
C GLU A 13 12.10 -4.29 -16.96
N MET A 14 13.08 -3.88 -16.15
CA MET A 14 12.83 -2.98 -15.02
C MET A 14 12.35 -1.61 -15.46
N THR A 15 12.93 -1.04 -16.53
CA THR A 15 12.47 0.24 -17.10
C THR A 15 11.01 0.17 -17.51
N THR A 16 10.62 -0.88 -18.25
CA THR A 16 9.21 -1.08 -18.66
C THR A 16 8.28 -1.26 -17.46
N GLN A 17 8.74 -1.91 -16.40
CA GLN A 17 7.95 -2.08 -15.17
C GLN A 17 7.79 -0.77 -14.41
N PHE A 18 8.81 0.06 -14.32
CA PHE A 18 8.73 1.39 -13.71
C PHE A 18 7.79 2.32 -14.51
N ASP A 19 7.86 2.28 -15.84
CA ASP A 19 7.00 3.10 -16.69
C ASP A 19 5.52 2.68 -16.65
N ASN A 20 5.26 1.38 -16.46
CA ASN A 20 3.91 0.83 -16.33
C ASN A 20 3.33 0.96 -14.91
N SER A 21 4.13 1.35 -13.92
CA SER A 21 3.71 1.50 -12.53
C SER A 21 3.40 2.97 -12.25
N GLU A 22 2.26 3.24 -11.61
CA GLU A 22 1.90 4.59 -11.15
C GLU A 22 2.53 4.92 -9.80
N ALA A 23 2.80 3.89 -9.00
CA ALA A 23 3.45 4.07 -7.72
C ALA A 23 4.61 3.10 -7.53
N VAL A 24 5.71 3.64 -7.00
CA VAL A 24 6.93 2.92 -6.67
C VAL A 24 7.31 3.25 -5.24
N ILE A 25 7.27 2.27 -4.35
CA ILE A 25 7.66 2.44 -2.94
C ILE A 25 8.94 1.65 -2.68
N VAL A 26 9.90 2.29 -2.01
CA VAL A 26 11.19 1.72 -1.66
C VAL A 26 11.21 1.44 -0.16
N ALA A 27 11.61 0.22 0.22
CA ALA A 27 11.72 -0.18 1.61
C ALA A 27 12.98 -1.00 1.87
N HIS A 28 13.51 -0.92 3.09
CA HIS A 28 14.53 -1.83 3.58
C HIS A 28 13.88 -3.09 4.14
N TYR A 29 14.42 -4.26 3.77
CA TYR A 29 13.96 -5.57 4.21
C TYR A 29 14.93 -6.29 5.14
N GLN A 30 15.97 -5.59 5.60
CA GLN A 30 17.01 -6.17 6.44
C GLN A 30 16.45 -6.62 7.78
N GLY A 31 16.69 -7.89 8.15
CA GLY A 31 16.22 -8.47 9.40
C GLY A 31 14.87 -9.20 9.30
N LEU A 32 14.23 -9.23 8.13
CA LEU A 32 13.04 -10.04 7.88
C LEU A 32 13.43 -11.51 7.66
N THR A 33 12.65 -12.43 8.23
CA THR A 33 12.77 -13.86 7.95
C THR A 33 12.21 -14.20 6.56
N MET A 34 12.58 -15.36 6.00
CA MET A 34 12.06 -15.80 4.70
C MET A 34 10.55 -15.98 4.72
N THR A 35 10.00 -16.51 5.81
CA THR A 35 8.54 -16.66 6.00
C THR A 35 7.83 -15.32 5.96
N GLN A 36 8.33 -14.31 6.65
CA GLN A 36 7.77 -12.94 6.65
C GLN A 36 7.85 -12.29 5.27
N LEU A 37 8.95 -12.51 4.53
CA LEU A 37 9.09 -12.01 3.15
C LEU A 37 8.09 -12.68 2.20
N ASP A 38 7.85 -13.96 2.36
CA ASP A 38 6.90 -14.68 1.51
C ASP A 38 5.45 -14.31 1.87
N ASP A 39 5.13 -14.09 3.13
CA ASP A 39 3.84 -13.56 3.56
C ASP A 39 3.58 -12.15 2.97
N LEU A 40 4.59 -11.27 3.02
CA LEU A 40 4.50 -9.96 2.40
C LEU A 40 4.27 -10.06 0.89
N ARG A 41 5.01 -10.93 0.20
CA ARG A 41 4.85 -11.16 -1.25
C ARG A 41 3.45 -11.67 -1.59
N ASN A 42 2.92 -12.60 -0.80
CA ASN A 42 1.58 -13.15 -1.03
C ASN A 42 0.50 -12.08 -0.84
N ARG A 43 0.52 -11.34 0.26
CA ARG A 43 -0.38 -10.20 0.49
C ARG A 43 -0.32 -9.17 -0.63
N MET A 44 0.88 -8.88 -1.15
CA MET A 44 1.03 -7.94 -2.26
C MET A 44 0.51 -8.49 -3.58
N ARG A 45 0.77 -9.78 -3.88
CA ARG A 45 0.28 -10.43 -5.10
C ARG A 45 -1.24 -10.49 -5.18
N GLU A 46 -1.94 -10.70 -4.06
CA GLU A 46 -3.40 -10.68 -3.98
C GLU A 46 -3.99 -9.36 -4.49
N HIS A 47 -3.24 -8.26 -4.31
CA HIS A 47 -3.62 -6.92 -4.78
C HIS A 47 -2.93 -6.49 -6.08
N GLY A 48 -2.27 -7.42 -6.79
CA GLY A 48 -1.61 -7.15 -8.06
C GLY A 48 -0.33 -6.31 -7.94
N ILE A 49 0.23 -6.19 -6.74
CA ILE A 49 1.46 -5.43 -6.47
C ILE A 49 2.67 -6.35 -6.62
N GLN A 50 3.67 -5.90 -7.36
CA GLN A 50 4.91 -6.64 -7.54
C GLN A 50 5.96 -6.17 -6.52
N PHE A 51 6.34 -7.06 -5.60
CA PHE A 51 7.42 -6.82 -4.65
C PHE A 51 8.68 -7.54 -5.12
N LYS A 52 9.71 -6.76 -5.47
CA LYS A 52 10.99 -7.29 -5.98
C LYS A 52 12.16 -6.78 -5.16
N ILE A 53 13.07 -7.68 -4.82
CA ILE A 53 14.38 -7.33 -4.28
C ILE A 53 15.31 -7.08 -5.46
N THR A 54 15.88 -5.90 -5.53
CA THR A 54 16.69 -5.47 -6.68
C THR A 54 18.12 -5.15 -6.29
N LYS A 55 19.02 -5.26 -7.26
CA LYS A 55 20.40 -4.80 -7.07
C LYS A 55 20.48 -3.30 -7.32
N ASN A 56 20.76 -2.50 -6.29
CA ASN A 56 20.77 -1.05 -6.33
C ASN A 56 21.49 -0.46 -7.55
N ARG A 57 22.67 -1.00 -7.91
CA ARG A 57 23.47 -0.50 -9.04
C ARG A 57 22.75 -0.65 -10.39
N ILE A 58 21.99 -1.72 -10.57
CA ILE A 58 21.25 -1.98 -11.82
C ILE A 58 19.97 -1.14 -11.81
N THR A 59 19.30 -1.07 -10.67
CA THR A 59 18.07 -0.28 -10.51
C THR A 59 18.32 1.21 -10.72
N LYS A 60 19.43 1.75 -10.21
CA LYS A 60 19.82 3.15 -10.46
C LYS A 60 19.97 3.47 -11.94
N LEU A 61 20.61 2.57 -12.71
CA LEU A 61 20.74 2.73 -14.18
C LEU A 61 19.40 2.63 -14.92
N ALA A 62 18.44 1.87 -14.38
CA ALA A 62 17.09 1.80 -14.94
C ALA A 62 16.30 3.08 -14.62
N LEU A 63 16.41 3.60 -13.39
CA LEU A 63 15.73 4.81 -12.92
C LEU A 63 16.20 6.08 -13.65
N GLU A 64 17.49 6.19 -14.01
CA GLU A 64 18.01 7.32 -14.79
C GLU A 64 17.28 7.52 -16.13
N LYS A 65 16.67 6.44 -16.66
CA LYS A 65 15.96 6.45 -17.94
C LYS A 65 14.44 6.62 -17.79
N THR A 66 13.92 6.64 -16.55
CA THR A 66 12.49 6.71 -16.24
C THR A 66 12.13 8.01 -15.51
N ARG A 67 10.84 8.23 -15.28
CA ARG A 67 10.31 9.39 -14.52
C ARG A 67 10.76 9.41 -13.05
N CYS A 68 11.26 8.27 -12.54
CA CYS A 68 11.57 8.08 -11.12
C CYS A 68 13.04 8.42 -10.76
N LYS A 69 13.68 9.37 -11.46
CA LYS A 69 15.09 9.74 -11.24
C LYS A 69 15.39 10.15 -9.80
N ASP A 70 14.45 10.82 -9.16
CA ASP A 70 14.62 11.37 -7.82
C ASP A 70 14.66 10.29 -6.71
N LEU A 71 14.27 9.04 -7.03
CA LEU A 71 14.42 7.93 -6.10
C LEU A 71 15.84 7.39 -5.99
N VAL A 72 16.77 7.79 -6.86
CA VAL A 72 18.15 7.26 -6.89
C VAL A 72 18.86 7.37 -5.55
N ASP A 73 18.60 8.45 -4.81
CA ASP A 73 19.19 8.70 -3.50
C ASP A 73 18.70 7.76 -2.39
N LEU A 74 17.49 7.22 -2.54
CA LEU A 74 16.90 6.29 -1.58
C LEU A 74 17.48 4.86 -1.71
N PHE A 75 18.13 4.53 -2.83
CA PHE A 75 18.74 3.21 -3.05
C PHE A 75 20.10 3.09 -2.37
N LYS A 76 20.10 3.14 -1.03
CA LYS A 76 21.27 2.87 -0.17
C LYS A 76 20.95 1.64 0.71
N GLY A 77 21.89 0.67 0.79
CA GLY A 77 21.69 -0.55 1.59
C GLY A 77 20.81 -1.63 0.93
N PRO A 78 20.26 -2.58 1.70
CA PRO A 78 19.43 -3.67 1.20
C PRO A 78 18.01 -3.18 0.90
N THR A 79 17.75 -2.82 -0.35
CA THR A 79 16.47 -2.26 -0.79
C THR A 79 15.61 -3.25 -1.55
N ALA A 80 14.32 -3.19 -1.30
CA ALA A 80 13.28 -3.81 -2.07
C ALA A 80 12.35 -2.74 -2.65
N VAL A 81 11.75 -3.05 -3.77
CA VAL A 81 10.85 -2.14 -4.51
C VAL A 81 9.49 -2.79 -4.64
N ALA A 82 8.46 -2.05 -4.25
CA ALA A 82 7.07 -2.40 -4.52
C ALA A 82 6.57 -1.56 -5.69
N LEU A 83 6.16 -2.24 -6.76
CA LEU A 83 5.64 -1.65 -7.98
C LEU A 83 4.13 -1.89 -8.03
N SER A 84 3.34 -0.85 -8.17
CA SER A 84 1.88 -0.95 -8.22
C SER A 84 1.26 0.04 -9.19
N LYS A 85 0.05 -0.31 -9.66
CA LYS A 85 -0.84 0.63 -10.36
C LYS A 85 -1.67 1.46 -9.38
N ASP A 86 -1.88 0.93 -8.15
CA ASP A 86 -2.61 1.63 -7.08
C ASP A 86 -1.64 1.96 -5.93
N ALA A 87 -1.36 3.25 -5.78
CA ALA A 87 -0.46 3.77 -4.76
C ALA A 87 -1.01 3.58 -3.35
N ILE A 88 -2.32 3.76 -3.16
CA ILE A 88 -2.96 3.73 -1.85
C ILE A 88 -2.92 2.32 -1.27
N THR A 89 -3.28 1.31 -2.06
CA THR A 89 -3.28 -0.08 -1.62
C THR A 89 -1.86 -0.56 -1.28
N SER A 90 -0.86 -0.19 -2.09
CA SER A 90 0.53 -0.54 -1.82
C SER A 90 1.07 0.12 -0.54
N ALA A 91 0.77 1.40 -0.32
CA ALA A 91 1.15 2.12 0.88
C ALA A 91 0.46 1.53 2.14
N LYS A 92 -0.83 1.19 2.06
CA LYS A 92 -1.57 0.54 3.17
C LYS A 92 -0.95 -0.77 3.60
N ILE A 93 -0.66 -1.66 2.64
CA ILE A 93 -0.10 -2.99 2.91
C ILE A 93 1.29 -2.85 3.53
N LEU A 94 2.16 -2.02 2.95
CA LEU A 94 3.51 -1.79 3.48
C LEU A 94 3.49 -1.16 4.87
N THR A 95 2.65 -0.16 5.09
CA THR A 95 2.54 0.51 6.40
C THR A 95 1.97 -0.44 7.46
N LYS A 96 0.96 -1.26 7.10
CA LYS A 96 0.41 -2.27 8.01
C LYS A 96 1.46 -3.31 8.37
N PHE A 97 2.19 -3.83 7.38
CA PHE A 97 3.25 -4.80 7.61
C PHE A 97 4.44 -4.22 8.39
N SER A 98 4.79 -2.94 8.15
CA SER A 98 5.83 -2.25 8.93
C SER A 98 5.45 -2.07 10.40
N LYS A 99 4.16 -1.93 10.72
CA LYS A 99 3.67 -1.93 12.11
C LYS A 99 3.70 -3.31 12.77
N GLU A 100 3.47 -4.37 11.97
CA GLU A 100 3.53 -5.76 12.44
C GLU A 100 4.99 -6.23 12.60
N ASN A 101 5.91 -5.69 11.78
CA ASN A 101 7.32 -6.10 11.71
C ASN A 101 8.23 -4.86 11.67
N GLU A 102 8.87 -4.53 12.78
CA GLU A 102 9.77 -3.37 12.92
C GLU A 102 11.00 -3.41 11.99
N ASN A 103 11.34 -4.59 11.47
CA ASN A 103 12.47 -4.80 10.57
C ASN A 103 12.21 -4.27 9.15
N LEU A 104 10.94 -4.04 8.76
CA LEU A 104 10.60 -3.41 7.48
C LEU A 104 10.58 -1.89 7.68
N LYS A 105 11.55 -1.19 7.09
CA LYS A 105 11.62 0.28 7.12
C LYS A 105 11.29 0.85 5.76
N ILE A 106 10.22 1.63 5.67
CA ILE A 106 9.86 2.36 4.47
C ILE A 106 10.81 3.56 4.36
N LEU A 107 11.43 3.74 3.19
CA LEU A 107 12.33 4.87 2.92
C LEU A 107 11.60 6.03 2.26
N GLY A 108 10.64 5.72 1.41
CA GLY A 108 9.88 6.68 0.62
C GLY A 108 9.38 6.05 -0.66
N GLY A 109 8.87 6.87 -1.57
CA GLY A 109 8.37 6.40 -2.86
C GLY A 109 8.04 7.53 -3.80
N ILE A 110 7.53 7.16 -4.98
CA ILE A 110 6.95 8.11 -5.95
C ILE A 110 5.52 7.66 -6.23
N MET A 111 4.63 8.63 -6.35
CA MET A 111 3.26 8.46 -6.80
C MET A 111 2.99 9.42 -7.96
N GLY A 112 2.92 8.86 -9.17
CA GLY A 112 2.86 9.66 -10.38
C GLY A 112 4.11 10.50 -10.60
N SER A 113 4.05 11.79 -10.30
CA SER A 113 5.17 12.75 -10.35
C SER A 113 5.67 13.18 -8.98
N ASP A 114 4.93 12.87 -7.91
CA ASP A 114 5.21 13.40 -6.58
C ASP A 114 6.09 12.44 -5.78
N ILE A 115 7.15 13.00 -5.21
CA ILE A 115 8.05 12.28 -4.32
C ILE A 115 7.42 12.22 -2.93
N LEU A 116 7.30 11.03 -2.40
CA LEU A 116 6.77 10.77 -1.06
C LEU A 116 7.92 10.40 -0.12
N ASP A 117 8.06 11.21 0.90
CA ASP A 117 8.91 10.86 2.04
C ASP A 117 8.19 9.85 2.96
N VAL A 118 8.85 9.37 3.99
CA VAL A 118 8.27 8.39 4.94
C VAL A 118 6.92 8.87 5.49
N ALA A 119 6.84 10.14 5.89
CA ALA A 119 5.60 10.76 6.34
C ALA A 119 4.55 10.82 5.23
N GLY A 120 4.96 11.11 3.99
CA GLY A 120 4.09 11.13 2.82
C GLY A 120 3.47 9.76 2.54
N VAL A 121 4.27 8.68 2.58
CA VAL A 121 3.76 7.31 2.40
C VAL A 121 2.76 6.93 3.51
N GLN A 122 3.02 7.34 4.76
CA GLN A 122 2.09 7.12 5.86
C GLN A 122 0.77 7.88 5.66
N ASN A 123 0.83 9.11 5.20
CA ASN A 123 -0.38 9.91 4.90
C ASN A 123 -1.19 9.27 3.77
N VAL A 124 -0.53 8.84 2.68
CA VAL A 124 -1.20 8.11 1.58
C VAL A 124 -1.84 6.81 2.08
N ALA A 125 -1.20 6.09 3.00
CA ALA A 125 -1.77 4.88 3.60
C ALA A 125 -3.05 5.13 4.42
N THR A 126 -3.31 6.36 4.90
CA THR A 126 -4.56 6.71 5.60
C THR A 126 -5.72 7.01 4.64
N LEU A 127 -5.44 7.27 3.36
CA LEU A 127 -6.47 7.56 2.37
C LEU A 127 -7.33 6.31 2.09
N PRO A 128 -8.64 6.48 1.84
CA PRO A 128 -9.48 5.36 1.45
C PRO A 128 -9.09 4.84 0.06
N THR A 129 -9.18 3.53 -0.16
CA THR A 129 -9.07 2.93 -1.49
C THR A 129 -10.22 3.38 -2.38
N LEU A 130 -10.11 3.19 -3.70
CA LEU A 130 -11.16 3.59 -4.65
C LEU A 130 -12.53 3.00 -4.28
N ASP A 131 -12.56 1.72 -3.90
CA ASP A 131 -13.82 1.06 -3.54
C ASP A 131 -14.36 1.52 -2.19
N GLU A 132 -13.47 1.76 -1.21
CA GLU A 132 -13.84 2.37 0.07
C GLU A 132 -14.38 3.80 -0.13
N ALA A 133 -13.76 4.61 -0.99
CA ALA A 133 -14.23 5.95 -1.31
C ALA A 133 -15.61 5.94 -1.97
N ARG A 134 -15.82 5.05 -2.93
CA ARG A 134 -17.14 4.84 -3.56
C ARG A 134 -18.19 4.40 -2.54
N ALA A 135 -17.84 3.46 -1.66
CA ALA A 135 -18.72 3.01 -0.59
C ALA A 135 -19.08 4.13 0.38
N GLN A 136 -18.13 5.00 0.73
CA GLN A 136 -18.38 6.19 1.56
C GLN A 136 -19.36 7.16 0.91
N ILE A 137 -19.20 7.44 -0.39
CA ILE A 137 -20.14 8.33 -1.13
C ILE A 137 -21.55 7.75 -1.10
N VAL A 138 -21.71 6.45 -1.40
CA VAL A 138 -23.02 5.78 -1.34
C VAL A 138 -23.57 5.80 0.09
N GLY A 139 -22.71 5.59 1.09
CA GLY A 139 -23.09 5.67 2.51
C GLY A 139 -23.63 7.04 2.91
N ILE A 140 -23.00 8.12 2.45
CA ILE A 140 -23.45 9.50 2.68
C ILE A 140 -24.81 9.74 2.05
N LEU A 141 -25.05 9.27 0.82
CA LEU A 141 -26.33 9.41 0.12
C LEU A 141 -27.46 8.64 0.80
N ARG A 142 -27.17 7.49 1.43
CA ARG A 142 -28.15 6.71 2.19
C ARG A 142 -28.38 7.20 3.62
N SER A 143 -27.46 7.98 4.16
CA SER A 143 -27.47 8.43 5.56
C SER A 143 -28.76 9.17 5.96
N PRO A 144 -29.36 10.11 5.17
CA PRO A 144 -30.60 10.79 5.56
C PRO A 144 -31.76 9.81 5.73
N ALA A 145 -31.94 8.87 4.79
CA ALA A 145 -33.01 7.89 4.86
C ALA A 145 -32.86 6.92 6.06
N GLN A 146 -31.62 6.49 6.32
CA GLN A 146 -31.32 5.67 7.49
C GLN A 146 -31.58 6.40 8.81
N LYS A 147 -31.24 7.69 8.90
CA LYS A 147 -31.52 8.52 10.10
C LYS A 147 -33.02 8.65 10.37
N ILE A 148 -33.82 8.87 9.34
CA ILE A 148 -35.28 8.95 9.49
C ILE A 148 -35.82 7.59 9.95
N ALA A 149 -35.43 6.49 9.31
CA ALA A 149 -35.86 5.16 9.71
C ALA A 149 -35.43 4.80 11.14
N SER A 150 -34.21 5.15 11.55
CA SER A 150 -33.73 4.91 12.92
C SER A 150 -34.49 5.70 13.97
N ILE A 151 -34.90 6.97 13.68
CA ILE A 151 -35.69 7.77 14.59
C ILE A 151 -37.09 7.16 14.77
N LEU A 152 -37.70 6.68 13.71
CA LEU A 152 -39.03 6.06 13.77
C LEU A 152 -38.99 4.70 14.52
N LEU A 153 -37.91 3.96 14.43
CA LEU A 153 -37.74 2.66 15.11
C LEU A 153 -37.21 2.81 16.55
N ALA A 154 -36.62 3.94 16.89
CA ALA A 154 -36.00 4.16 18.20
C ALA A 154 -36.93 3.94 19.41
N PRO A 155 -38.21 4.36 19.42
CA PRO A 155 -39.12 4.11 20.55
C PRO A 155 -39.36 2.64 20.78
N ALA A 156 -39.62 1.86 19.73
CA ALA A 156 -39.86 0.43 19.82
C ALA A 156 -38.64 -0.37 20.31
N SER A 157 -37.45 -0.04 19.80
CA SER A 157 -36.20 -0.68 20.21
C SER A 157 -35.84 -0.35 21.68
N LYS A 158 -36.07 0.87 22.15
CA LYS A 158 -35.86 1.24 23.56
C LYS A 158 -36.75 0.47 24.51
N ILE A 159 -38.04 0.29 24.17
CA ILE A 159 -38.98 -0.52 24.97
C ILE A 159 -38.53 -1.98 25.03
N ALA A 160 -38.10 -2.55 23.90
CA ALA A 160 -37.60 -3.91 23.86
C ALA A 160 -36.35 -4.12 24.73
N ILE A 161 -35.40 -3.19 24.69
CA ILE A 161 -34.17 -3.22 25.51
C ILE A 161 -34.53 -3.15 27.01
N LEU A 162 -35.42 -2.25 27.41
CA LEU A 162 -35.88 -2.11 28.81
C LEU A 162 -36.56 -3.40 29.29
N ALA A 163 -37.39 -4.02 28.45
CA ALA A 163 -38.03 -5.31 28.79
C ALA A 163 -37.00 -6.43 28.97
N LEU A 164 -35.97 -6.49 28.11
CA LEU A 164 -34.87 -7.46 28.24
C LEU A 164 -34.02 -7.24 29.48
N GLU A 165 -33.72 -5.99 29.85
CA GLU A 165 -32.95 -5.69 31.05
C GLU A 165 -33.75 -6.03 32.32
N LYS A 166 -35.04 -5.81 32.33
CA LYS A 166 -35.93 -6.19 33.44
C LYS A 166 -36.07 -7.70 33.59
N SER A 167 -36.00 -8.44 32.49
CA SER A 167 -36.04 -9.92 32.48
C SER A 167 -34.74 -10.57 32.98
N LYS A 168 -33.63 -9.86 33.00
CA LYS A 168 -32.31 -10.33 33.48
C LYS A 168 -32.08 -10.07 34.98
N LYS A 169 -32.95 -9.33 35.62
CA LYS A 169 -32.98 -9.13 37.09
C LYS A 169 -33.99 -10.07 37.75
#